data_7fddd31b5a3c1b2195b5b114817afd58
#
_entry.id   7fddd31b5a3c1b2195b5b114817afd58
#
_cell.length_a   1.000
_cell.length_b   1.000
_cell.length_c   1.000
_cell.angle_alpha   90.00
_cell.angle_beta   90.00
_cell.angle_gamma   90.00
#
_symmetry.space_group_name_H-M   'P 1'
#
loop_
_entity.id
_entity.type
_entity.pdbx_description
1 polymer ?
#
loop_
_entity_poly.entity_id
_entity_poly.type
_entity_poly.pdbx_seq_one_letter_code
_entity_poly.pdbx_strand_id
1 'polypeptide(L)'
;LGKQVKFGLVAFRSSTKAVPGLEYTSKMFVDPSTVKDGKDFMEKVANLKQATVSSKEFSEDAYAGVSQALNEINWNNFGGRYLVLITDAGAIEGDNPISTTGLDAKQLRLEAQHRGVALYTLHLKTPSGKNNHEIAQAQYNELSFNNYLNKPLYYPVNAGDVNEFGQKVDTLASALTAQVKQAYSGEEAAGSVLTATPKTGGTQKKSEIEEDAALLGKAMQLAYLGDVKGTKAPPVFKAWVSDRDFAKPTMPTAEARVLLTKAQLSDLSDVVKKIADAANSGLISPTDMFAQLRSVAAAMGQDPNKIKEDKSTKLADLGLLGEYLDGIPYKSQVTGIDEETWKGMSVQEQEKFIRDLHSKLRHYRIFNEDQSRWIPLSEGADPRDNVYPVPLDALP
;
A
#
# COMPACT_ATOMS: atom_id res chain seq x y z
N LEU A 1 10.86 18.57 -19.27
CA LEU A 1 10.05 17.85 -18.28
C LEU A 1 9.04 16.89 -18.91
N GLY A 2 8.43 17.24 -20.06
CA GLY A 2 7.36 16.45 -20.67
C GLY A 2 7.71 14.99 -21.02
N LYS A 3 8.98 14.66 -21.22
CA LYS A 3 9.43 13.28 -21.47
C LYS A 3 9.72 12.50 -20.17
N GLN A 4 9.83 13.18 -19.06
CA GLN A 4 10.27 12.63 -17.77
C GLN A 4 9.11 12.34 -16.83
N VAL A 5 7.96 12.99 -17.04
CA VAL A 5 6.72 12.73 -16.31
C VAL A 5 5.82 11.89 -17.19
N LYS A 6 5.38 10.77 -16.66
CA LYS A 6 4.44 9.85 -17.30
C LYS A 6 3.10 9.91 -16.57
N PHE A 7 2.04 9.95 -17.34
CA PHE A 7 0.67 9.98 -16.83
C PHE A 7 -0.06 8.70 -17.21
N GLY A 8 -0.81 8.17 -16.27
CA GLY A 8 -1.74 7.08 -16.49
C GLY A 8 -3.16 7.50 -16.12
N LEU A 9 -4.15 6.77 -16.58
CA LEU A 9 -5.55 6.97 -16.24
C LEU A 9 -6.25 5.64 -16.02
N VAL A 10 -6.77 5.47 -14.81
CA VAL A 10 -7.71 4.40 -14.46
C VAL A 10 -9.03 5.05 -14.10
N ALA A 11 -10.11 4.61 -14.72
CA ALA A 11 -11.46 4.98 -14.29
C ALA A 11 -12.08 3.82 -13.51
N PHE A 12 -12.90 4.15 -12.53
CA PHE A 12 -13.70 3.20 -11.77
C PHE A 12 -15.14 3.67 -11.69
N ARG A 13 -16.02 2.74 -11.36
CA ARG A 13 -17.46 2.93 -11.25
C ARG A 13 -17.98 2.08 -10.09
N SER A 14 -19.29 1.96 -9.95
CA SER A 14 -19.88 0.96 -9.09
C SER A 14 -19.53 -0.47 -9.56
N SER A 15 -19.79 -1.43 -8.71
CA SER A 15 -19.54 -2.84 -9.02
C SER A 15 -20.49 -3.37 -10.09
N THR A 16 -19.95 -4.11 -11.07
CA THR A 16 -20.75 -4.86 -12.05
C THR A 16 -21.62 -5.95 -11.43
N LYS A 17 -21.32 -6.35 -10.19
CA LYS A 17 -22.17 -7.26 -9.40
C LYS A 17 -23.43 -6.57 -8.92
N ALA A 18 -23.37 -5.26 -8.63
CA ALA A 18 -24.49 -4.48 -8.11
C ALA A 18 -25.35 -3.89 -9.22
N VAL A 19 -24.75 -3.48 -10.33
CA VAL A 19 -25.41 -2.77 -11.43
C VAL A 19 -25.21 -3.55 -12.73
N PRO A 20 -26.20 -4.35 -13.16
CA PRO A 20 -26.15 -5.04 -14.44
C PRO A 20 -26.02 -4.06 -15.61
N GLY A 21 -25.15 -4.37 -16.55
CA GLY A 21 -24.95 -3.56 -17.76
C GLY A 21 -23.91 -2.45 -17.60
N LEU A 22 -23.25 -2.31 -16.46
CA LEU A 22 -22.04 -1.50 -16.37
C LEU A 22 -20.98 -2.03 -17.32
N GLU A 23 -20.32 -1.14 -18.05
CA GLU A 23 -19.30 -1.49 -19.01
C GLU A 23 -18.03 -2.06 -18.35
N TYR A 24 -17.74 -1.62 -17.10
CA TYR A 24 -16.63 -2.07 -16.27
C TYR A 24 -16.83 -1.63 -14.81
N THR A 25 -16.20 -2.29 -13.87
CA THR A 25 -16.03 -1.79 -12.50
C THR A 25 -14.83 -0.85 -12.44
N SER A 26 -13.67 -1.28 -12.95
CA SER A 26 -12.49 -0.44 -13.16
C SER A 26 -11.88 -0.74 -14.52
N LYS A 27 -11.20 0.25 -15.10
CA LYS A 27 -10.56 0.12 -16.42
C LYS A 27 -9.34 1.03 -16.54
N MET A 28 -8.22 0.45 -16.94
CA MET A 28 -7.04 1.20 -17.36
C MET A 28 -7.29 1.78 -18.76
N PHE A 29 -7.41 3.09 -18.86
CA PHE A 29 -7.55 3.80 -20.14
C PHE A 29 -6.21 4.18 -20.71
N VAL A 30 -5.27 4.53 -19.85
CA VAL A 30 -3.91 4.90 -20.26
C VAL A 30 -2.90 4.30 -19.29
N ASP A 31 -2.06 3.41 -19.79
CA ASP A 31 -0.89 2.92 -19.06
C ASP A 31 0.24 3.96 -19.19
N PRO A 32 0.82 4.46 -18.07
CA PRO A 32 1.86 5.46 -18.10
C PRO A 32 3.12 5.02 -18.87
N SER A 33 3.40 3.72 -18.98
CA SER A 33 4.53 3.19 -19.75
C SER A 33 4.38 3.43 -21.27
N THR A 34 3.13 3.55 -21.76
CA THR A 34 2.80 3.76 -23.17
C THR A 34 2.78 5.23 -23.59
N VAL A 35 2.92 6.15 -22.64
CA VAL A 35 2.82 7.59 -22.86
C VAL A 35 4.20 8.19 -23.16
N LYS A 36 4.31 8.96 -24.23
CA LYS A 36 5.55 9.64 -24.62
C LYS A 36 5.74 10.91 -23.77
N ASP A 37 4.72 11.74 -23.70
CA ASP A 37 4.69 13.03 -22.99
C ASP A 37 3.24 13.44 -22.67
N GLY A 38 3.07 14.63 -22.06
CA GLY A 38 1.76 15.14 -21.68
C GLY A 38 0.81 15.37 -22.87
N LYS A 39 1.33 15.69 -24.08
CA LYS A 39 0.51 15.85 -25.27
C LYS A 39 -0.05 14.50 -25.73
N ASP A 40 0.79 13.48 -25.80
CA ASP A 40 0.36 12.11 -26.14
C ASP A 40 -0.69 11.60 -25.12
N PHE A 41 -0.53 11.92 -23.83
CA PHE A 41 -1.54 11.63 -22.82
C PHE A 41 -2.88 12.30 -23.14
N MET A 42 -2.88 13.61 -23.43
CA MET A 42 -4.10 14.35 -23.76
C MET A 42 -4.79 13.80 -25.01
N GLU A 43 -4.02 13.39 -26.02
CA GLU A 43 -4.58 12.74 -27.24
C GLU A 43 -5.25 11.40 -26.91
N LYS A 44 -4.64 10.60 -26.03
CA LYS A 44 -5.21 9.30 -25.60
C LYS A 44 -6.50 9.45 -24.80
N VAL A 45 -6.61 10.49 -23.97
CA VAL A 45 -7.81 10.73 -23.14
C VAL A 45 -8.90 11.53 -23.87
N ALA A 46 -8.59 12.16 -25.00
CA ALA A 46 -9.55 12.99 -25.76
C ALA A 46 -10.82 12.24 -26.18
N ASN A 47 -10.73 10.92 -26.33
CA ASN A 47 -11.85 10.06 -26.70
C ASN A 47 -12.60 9.46 -25.49
N LEU A 48 -12.24 9.85 -24.28
CA LEU A 48 -12.98 9.44 -23.09
C LEU A 48 -14.40 10.00 -23.13
N LYS A 49 -15.38 9.13 -23.04
CA LYS A 49 -16.78 9.50 -23.10
C LYS A 49 -17.46 9.26 -21.77
N GLN A 50 -18.49 10.04 -21.49
CA GLN A 50 -19.36 9.78 -20.36
C GLN A 50 -19.98 8.38 -20.48
N ALA A 51 -20.03 7.68 -19.35
CA ALA A 51 -20.63 6.37 -19.27
C ALA A 51 -22.15 6.43 -19.58
N THR A 52 -22.68 5.38 -20.20
CA THR A 52 -24.08 5.31 -20.63
C THR A 52 -25.00 4.73 -19.56
N VAL A 53 -24.48 3.85 -18.72
CA VAL A 53 -25.20 3.25 -17.59
C VAL A 53 -24.82 3.98 -16.31
N SER A 54 -25.79 4.46 -15.54
CA SER A 54 -25.54 5.17 -14.28
C SER A 54 -25.24 4.19 -13.14
N SER A 55 -24.27 4.51 -12.30
CA SER A 55 -24.15 3.91 -10.96
C SER A 55 -25.30 4.45 -10.11
N LYS A 56 -26.20 3.57 -9.66
CA LYS A 56 -27.48 3.99 -9.05
C LYS A 56 -27.38 4.58 -7.66
N GLU A 57 -26.26 4.45 -6.97
CA GLU A 57 -26.06 4.87 -5.57
C GLU A 57 -24.65 5.45 -5.39
N PHE A 58 -24.44 6.19 -4.28
CA PHE A 58 -23.13 6.70 -3.87
C PHE A 58 -22.26 5.58 -3.28
N SER A 59 -22.14 4.46 -3.98
CA SER A 59 -21.27 3.34 -3.65
C SER A 59 -20.49 2.98 -4.89
N GLU A 60 -19.25 3.46 -4.94
CA GLU A 60 -18.34 3.22 -6.05
C GLU A 60 -17.22 2.29 -5.64
N ASP A 61 -16.80 1.41 -6.55
CA ASP A 61 -15.70 0.49 -6.28
C ASP A 61 -14.34 1.19 -6.55
N ALA A 62 -14.12 2.29 -5.81
CA ALA A 62 -12.86 3.05 -5.89
C ALA A 62 -11.65 2.18 -5.55
N TYR A 63 -11.84 1.20 -4.67
CA TYR A 63 -10.79 0.24 -4.32
C TYR A 63 -10.40 -0.66 -5.49
N ALA A 64 -11.33 -1.00 -6.37
CA ALA A 64 -11.01 -1.70 -7.62
C ALA A 64 -10.12 -0.83 -8.53
N GLY A 65 -10.42 0.46 -8.66
CA GLY A 65 -9.59 1.39 -9.43
C GLY A 65 -8.19 1.53 -8.87
N VAL A 66 -8.05 1.70 -7.57
CA VAL A 66 -6.74 1.78 -6.88
C VAL A 66 -5.98 0.46 -7.03
N SER A 67 -6.64 -0.67 -6.77
CA SER A 67 -6.05 -2.00 -6.90
C SER A 67 -5.55 -2.26 -8.33
N GLN A 68 -6.32 -1.90 -9.35
CA GLN A 68 -5.92 -2.03 -10.74
C GLN A 68 -4.67 -1.20 -11.06
N ALA A 69 -4.63 0.06 -10.64
CA ALA A 69 -3.46 0.91 -10.82
C ALA A 69 -2.22 0.35 -10.13
N LEU A 70 -2.37 -0.16 -8.90
CA LEU A 70 -1.25 -0.73 -8.15
C LEU A 70 -0.71 -2.02 -8.78
N ASN A 71 -1.58 -2.86 -9.36
CA ASN A 71 -1.19 -4.19 -9.82
C ASN A 71 -0.84 -4.27 -11.32
N GLU A 72 -1.41 -3.40 -12.17
CA GLU A 72 -1.17 -3.45 -13.62
C GLU A 72 -0.02 -2.56 -14.06
N ILE A 73 0.27 -1.46 -13.33
CA ILE A 73 1.39 -0.57 -13.65
C ILE A 73 2.69 -1.17 -13.11
N ASN A 74 3.72 -1.24 -13.96
CA ASN A 74 5.06 -1.57 -13.50
C ASN A 74 5.72 -0.34 -12.83
N TRP A 75 5.41 -0.15 -11.56
CA TRP A 75 5.90 0.97 -10.77
C TRP A 75 7.43 1.04 -10.64
N ASN A 76 8.13 -0.09 -10.80
CA ASN A 76 9.60 -0.14 -10.71
C ASN A 76 10.30 0.65 -11.83
N ASN A 77 9.58 0.94 -12.90
CA ASN A 77 10.10 1.78 -13.98
C ASN A 77 10.17 3.28 -13.64
N PHE A 78 9.65 3.69 -12.47
CA PHE A 78 9.49 5.10 -12.09
C PHE A 78 10.15 5.40 -10.76
N GLY A 79 10.94 6.47 -10.69
CA GLY A 79 11.59 6.92 -9.46
C GLY A 79 10.62 7.64 -8.51
N GLY A 80 9.76 8.52 -9.01
CA GLY A 80 8.67 9.15 -8.26
C GLY A 80 7.35 8.53 -8.65
N ARG A 81 6.57 8.06 -7.66
CA ARG A 81 5.35 7.25 -7.87
C ARG A 81 4.19 7.86 -7.11
N TYR A 82 3.23 8.38 -7.86
CA TYR A 82 2.09 9.10 -7.30
C TYR A 82 0.80 8.55 -7.89
N LEU A 83 -0.16 8.24 -7.03
CA LEU A 83 -1.53 7.88 -7.39
C LEU A 83 -2.46 8.94 -6.80
N VAL A 84 -3.26 9.59 -7.63
CA VAL A 84 -4.25 10.59 -7.21
C VAL A 84 -5.63 10.02 -7.44
N LEU A 85 -6.32 9.70 -6.35
CA LEU A 85 -7.72 9.29 -6.37
C LEU A 85 -8.60 10.53 -6.34
N ILE A 86 -9.48 10.67 -7.33
CA ILE A 86 -10.50 11.74 -7.41
C ILE A 86 -11.86 11.07 -7.34
N THR A 87 -12.66 11.42 -6.34
CA THR A 87 -13.96 10.77 -6.08
C THR A 87 -14.90 11.69 -5.34
N ASP A 88 -16.20 11.45 -5.47
CA ASP A 88 -17.26 12.16 -4.71
C ASP A 88 -18.10 11.21 -3.84
N ALA A 89 -17.75 9.93 -3.81
CA ALA A 89 -18.46 8.90 -3.08
C ALA A 89 -17.50 8.02 -2.27
N GLY A 90 -18.01 7.36 -1.23
CA GLY A 90 -17.30 6.34 -0.48
C GLY A 90 -17.07 5.07 -1.31
N ALA A 91 -16.05 4.31 -0.92
CA ALA A 91 -15.70 3.07 -1.56
C ALA A 91 -16.57 1.90 -1.07
N ILE A 92 -16.75 0.89 -1.92
CA ILE A 92 -17.30 -0.41 -1.53
C ILE A 92 -16.23 -1.15 -0.73
N GLU A 93 -16.51 -1.42 0.56
CA GLU A 93 -15.61 -2.14 1.45
C GLU A 93 -15.43 -3.60 1.06
N GLY A 94 -14.28 -4.18 1.42
CA GLY A 94 -13.92 -5.53 1.03
C GLY A 94 -14.86 -6.63 1.55
N ASP A 95 -15.53 -6.40 2.67
CA ASP A 95 -16.52 -7.31 3.25
C ASP A 95 -17.92 -7.17 2.62
N ASN A 96 -18.14 -6.16 1.79
CA ASN A 96 -19.40 -6.01 1.07
C ASN A 96 -19.50 -7.07 -0.05
N PRO A 97 -20.61 -7.84 -0.14
CA PRO A 97 -20.79 -8.87 -1.16
C PRO A 97 -20.63 -8.38 -2.61
N ILE A 98 -20.88 -7.10 -2.86
CA ILE A 98 -20.73 -6.51 -4.19
C ILE A 98 -19.30 -6.03 -4.47
N SER A 99 -18.40 -6.05 -3.50
CA SER A 99 -16.98 -5.73 -3.72
C SER A 99 -16.38 -6.66 -4.77
N THR A 100 -15.59 -6.09 -5.69
CA THR A 100 -14.91 -6.89 -6.71
C THR A 100 -13.51 -7.31 -6.30
N THR A 101 -12.90 -6.61 -5.35
CA THR A 101 -11.53 -6.88 -4.89
C THR A 101 -11.46 -7.64 -3.57
N GLY A 102 -12.48 -7.52 -2.73
CA GLY A 102 -12.42 -8.02 -1.35
C GLY A 102 -11.40 -7.28 -0.46
N LEU A 103 -10.93 -6.09 -0.89
CA LEU A 103 -9.91 -5.32 -0.19
C LEU A 103 -10.51 -4.16 0.59
N ASP A 104 -9.92 -3.85 1.75
CA ASP A 104 -10.22 -2.66 2.54
C ASP A 104 -9.17 -1.55 2.31
N ALA A 105 -9.44 -0.37 2.86
CA ALA A 105 -8.56 0.79 2.76
C ALA A 105 -7.13 0.51 3.27
N LYS A 106 -7.01 -0.17 4.41
CA LYS A 106 -5.72 -0.49 5.04
C LYS A 106 -4.88 -1.42 4.17
N GLN A 107 -5.50 -2.45 3.60
CA GLN A 107 -4.81 -3.42 2.75
C GLN A 107 -4.26 -2.74 1.49
N LEU A 108 -5.06 -1.89 0.84
CA LEU A 108 -4.62 -1.13 -0.34
C LEU A 108 -3.54 -0.10 0.01
N ARG A 109 -3.65 0.57 1.15
CA ARG A 109 -2.62 1.47 1.65
C ARG A 109 -1.28 0.75 1.82
N LEU A 110 -1.28 -0.42 2.44
CA LEU A 110 -0.07 -1.21 2.61
C LEU A 110 0.52 -1.66 1.27
N GLU A 111 -0.30 -2.08 0.31
CA GLU A 111 0.17 -2.39 -1.04
C GLU A 111 0.81 -1.17 -1.72
N ALA A 112 0.19 0.02 -1.62
CA ALA A 112 0.76 1.26 -2.15
C ALA A 112 2.11 1.58 -1.50
N GLN A 113 2.20 1.48 -0.17
CA GLN A 113 3.43 1.73 0.58
C GLN A 113 4.55 0.77 0.19
N HIS A 114 4.26 -0.52 0.07
CA HIS A 114 5.26 -1.52 -0.35
C HIS A 114 5.76 -1.31 -1.77
N ARG A 115 4.92 -0.76 -2.64
CA ARG A 115 5.33 -0.34 -4.00
C ARG A 115 6.00 1.03 -4.04
N GLY A 116 6.11 1.72 -2.91
CA GLY A 116 6.64 3.08 -2.82
C GLY A 116 5.77 4.13 -3.53
N VAL A 117 4.46 3.89 -3.61
CA VAL A 117 3.48 4.79 -4.23
C VAL A 117 2.86 5.69 -3.18
N ALA A 118 2.96 7.01 -3.35
CA ALA A 118 2.21 7.98 -2.54
C ALA A 118 0.79 8.11 -3.08
N LEU A 119 -0.19 7.81 -2.23
CA LEU A 119 -1.60 7.84 -2.58
C LEU A 119 -2.25 9.11 -2.02
N TYR A 120 -2.68 9.99 -2.92
CA TYR A 120 -3.41 11.22 -2.61
C TYR A 120 -4.90 11.01 -2.88
N THR A 121 -5.76 11.57 -2.05
CA THR A 121 -7.21 11.59 -2.31
C THR A 121 -7.74 13.01 -2.37
N LEU A 122 -8.37 13.36 -3.49
CA LEU A 122 -9.18 14.55 -3.68
C LEU A 122 -10.66 14.15 -3.58
N HIS A 123 -11.29 14.46 -2.45
CA HIS A 123 -12.68 14.11 -2.20
C HIS A 123 -13.60 15.29 -2.51
N LEU A 124 -14.37 15.17 -3.58
CA LEU A 124 -15.34 16.16 -4.02
C LEU A 124 -16.62 16.05 -3.17
N LYS A 125 -16.81 16.94 -2.20
CA LYS A 125 -18.00 16.93 -1.33
C LYS A 125 -19.23 17.48 -2.05
N THR A 126 -19.82 16.69 -2.96
CA THR A 126 -21.02 17.07 -3.70
C THR A 126 -22.25 17.15 -2.77
N PRO A 127 -23.17 18.11 -2.98
CA PRO A 127 -24.40 18.20 -2.15
C PRO A 127 -25.22 16.92 -2.18
N SER A 128 -25.26 16.22 -3.30
CA SER A 128 -25.96 14.96 -3.48
C SER A 128 -25.34 13.82 -2.64
N GLY A 129 -24.02 13.84 -2.40
CA GLY A 129 -23.29 12.87 -1.57
C GLY A 129 -23.28 13.16 -0.08
N LYS A 130 -24.01 14.15 0.41
CA LYS A 130 -23.92 14.65 1.80
C LYS A 130 -24.00 13.55 2.86
N ASN A 131 -24.86 12.56 2.69
CA ASN A 131 -25.02 11.46 3.65
C ASN A 131 -23.87 10.42 3.60
N ASN A 132 -23.04 10.48 2.59
CA ASN A 132 -21.92 9.56 2.37
C ASN A 132 -20.56 10.19 2.75
N HIS A 133 -20.48 11.51 2.91
CA HIS A 133 -19.22 12.24 3.11
C HIS A 133 -18.41 11.79 4.32
N GLU A 134 -19.06 11.48 5.46
CA GLU A 134 -18.35 11.05 6.66
C GLU A 134 -17.73 9.67 6.49
N ILE A 135 -18.48 8.75 5.89
CA ILE A 135 -18.00 7.40 5.58
C ILE A 135 -16.83 7.48 4.60
N ALA A 136 -17.00 8.20 3.49
CA ALA A 136 -15.95 8.41 2.49
C ALA A 136 -14.70 9.04 3.10
N GLN A 137 -14.85 10.03 3.99
CA GLN A 137 -13.73 10.65 4.67
C GLN A 137 -12.96 9.67 5.56
N ALA A 138 -13.67 8.84 6.34
CA ALA A 138 -13.03 7.83 7.18
C ALA A 138 -12.24 6.82 6.33
N GLN A 139 -12.85 6.31 5.28
CA GLN A 139 -12.24 5.36 4.34
C GLN A 139 -10.99 5.94 3.66
N TYR A 140 -11.09 7.15 3.14
CA TYR A 140 -9.99 7.77 2.39
C TYR A 140 -8.90 8.36 3.29
N ASN A 141 -9.20 8.71 4.53
CA ASN A 141 -8.16 9.00 5.53
C ASN A 141 -7.31 7.77 5.81
N GLU A 142 -7.93 6.59 5.97
CA GLU A 142 -7.21 5.34 6.15
C GLU A 142 -6.43 4.95 4.88
N LEU A 143 -7.06 5.04 3.70
CA LEU A 143 -6.44 4.67 2.43
C LEU A 143 -5.21 5.52 2.11
N SER A 144 -5.30 6.85 2.31
CA SER A 144 -4.24 7.80 1.97
C SER A 144 -3.28 8.10 3.12
N PHE A 145 -3.40 7.39 4.25
CA PHE A 145 -2.52 7.62 5.38
C PHE A 145 -1.07 7.32 5.02
N ASN A 146 -0.22 8.31 5.16
CA ASN A 146 1.20 8.22 4.85
C ASN A 146 2.01 8.10 6.14
N ASN A 147 2.70 6.98 6.33
CA ASN A 147 3.48 6.71 7.54
C ASN A 147 4.65 7.69 7.71
N TYR A 148 5.27 8.13 6.60
CA TYR A 148 6.40 9.07 6.66
C TYR A 148 5.97 10.43 7.18
N LEU A 149 4.82 10.96 6.71
CA LEU A 149 4.26 12.22 7.18
C LEU A 149 3.42 12.07 8.46
N ASN A 150 3.08 10.84 8.84
CA ASN A 150 2.20 10.48 9.94
C ASN A 150 0.84 11.20 9.87
N LYS A 151 0.29 11.29 8.67
CA LYS A 151 -1.02 11.88 8.39
C LYS A 151 -1.61 11.38 7.08
N PRO A 152 -2.94 11.47 6.88
CA PRO A 152 -3.55 11.18 5.59
C PRO A 152 -3.21 12.27 4.54
N LEU A 153 -3.02 11.85 3.30
CA LEU A 153 -2.93 12.71 2.12
C LEU A 153 -4.33 12.90 1.53
N TYR A 154 -5.25 13.30 2.37
CA TYR A 154 -6.67 13.49 2.06
C TYR A 154 -7.00 14.98 2.02
N TYR A 155 -7.53 15.43 0.89
CA TYR A 155 -7.85 16.82 0.64
C TYR A 155 -9.31 16.95 0.19
N PRO A 156 -10.19 17.38 1.08
CA PRO A 156 -11.58 17.64 0.71
C PRO A 156 -11.67 18.88 -0.18
N VAL A 157 -12.57 18.81 -1.16
CA VAL A 157 -12.90 19.89 -2.08
C VAL A 157 -14.39 20.19 -1.94
N ASN A 158 -14.76 21.42 -1.66
CA ASN A 158 -16.17 21.79 -1.59
C ASN A 158 -16.80 21.71 -2.99
N ALA A 159 -17.79 20.87 -3.12
CA ALA A 159 -18.41 20.61 -4.40
C ALA A 159 -19.30 21.75 -4.85
N GLY A 160 -19.23 22.03 -6.13
CA GLY A 160 -19.88 23.15 -6.81
C GLY A 160 -18.89 24.25 -7.16
N ASP A 161 -17.71 24.28 -6.56
CA ASP A 161 -16.65 25.21 -6.95
C ASP A 161 -15.61 24.51 -7.83
N VAL A 162 -15.82 24.53 -9.13
CA VAL A 162 -14.87 24.04 -10.14
C VAL A 162 -13.51 24.74 -9.98
N ASN A 163 -13.49 25.97 -9.49
CA ASN A 163 -12.27 26.73 -9.29
C ASN A 163 -11.47 26.18 -8.10
N GLU A 164 -12.12 25.83 -6.98
CA GLU A 164 -11.42 25.21 -5.84
C GLU A 164 -10.79 23.87 -6.23
N PHE A 165 -11.51 23.04 -6.99
CA PHE A 165 -10.97 21.79 -7.52
C PHE A 165 -9.77 22.05 -8.44
N GLY A 166 -9.94 22.94 -9.41
CA GLY A 166 -8.85 23.35 -10.32
C GLY A 166 -7.63 23.84 -9.57
N GLN A 167 -7.80 24.71 -8.57
CA GLN A 167 -6.72 25.23 -7.75
C GLN A 167 -6.00 24.13 -6.98
N LYS A 168 -6.71 23.15 -6.39
CA LYS A 168 -6.05 22.04 -5.68
C LYS A 168 -5.29 21.12 -6.61
N VAL A 169 -5.84 20.82 -7.78
CA VAL A 169 -5.14 20.04 -8.82
C VAL A 169 -3.91 20.79 -9.32
N ASP A 170 -4.02 22.07 -9.63
CA ASP A 170 -2.90 22.91 -10.08
C ASP A 170 -1.80 23.02 -9.00
N THR A 171 -2.21 23.16 -7.74
CA THR A 171 -1.29 23.21 -6.60
C THR A 171 -0.51 21.90 -6.47
N LEU A 172 -1.20 20.75 -6.51
CA LEU A 172 -0.56 19.43 -6.48
C LEU A 172 0.36 19.23 -7.69
N ALA A 173 -0.11 19.52 -8.90
CA ALA A 173 0.66 19.39 -10.12
C ALA A 173 1.92 20.28 -10.12
N SER A 174 1.81 21.51 -9.62
CA SER A 174 2.92 22.44 -9.48
C SER A 174 3.94 21.95 -8.47
N ALA A 175 3.50 21.45 -7.32
CA ALA A 175 4.36 20.91 -6.29
C ALA A 175 5.12 19.67 -6.79
N LEU A 176 4.44 18.72 -7.44
CA LEU A 176 5.06 17.54 -8.04
C LEU A 176 6.03 17.91 -9.15
N THR A 177 5.68 18.88 -10.00
CA THR A 177 6.55 19.39 -11.06
C THR A 177 7.83 20.02 -10.50
N ALA A 178 7.73 20.77 -9.40
CA ALA A 178 8.89 21.35 -8.73
C ALA A 178 9.84 20.24 -8.22
N GLN A 179 9.32 19.17 -7.66
CA GLN A 179 10.13 18.02 -7.20
C GLN A 179 10.86 17.34 -8.37
N VAL A 180 10.19 17.14 -9.49
CA VAL A 180 10.81 16.57 -10.70
C VAL A 180 11.92 17.47 -11.20
N LYS A 181 11.72 18.80 -11.24
CA LYS A 181 12.76 19.76 -11.63
C LYS A 181 13.98 19.68 -10.73
N GLN A 182 13.81 19.67 -9.41
CA GLN A 182 14.90 19.53 -8.45
C GLN A 182 15.67 18.22 -8.62
N ALA A 183 14.97 17.12 -8.87
CA ALA A 183 15.59 15.81 -9.11
C ALA A 183 16.53 15.83 -10.33
N TYR A 184 16.19 16.59 -11.36
CA TYR A 184 16.97 16.66 -12.60
C TYR A 184 18.08 17.71 -12.61
N SER A 185 17.90 18.82 -11.88
CA SER A 185 18.93 19.88 -11.83
C SER A 185 20.18 19.46 -11.05
N GLY A 186 20.11 18.38 -10.29
CA GLY A 186 21.23 17.94 -9.46
C GLY A 186 21.53 18.89 -8.30
N GLU A 187 20.74 19.95 -8.15
CA GLU A 187 20.89 20.89 -7.05
C GLU A 187 20.43 20.21 -5.75
N GLU A 188 21.39 19.99 -4.87
CA GLU A 188 21.22 19.62 -3.47
C GLU A 188 20.68 18.22 -3.15
N ALA A 189 21.22 17.17 -3.75
CA ALA A 189 21.07 15.82 -3.20
C ALA A 189 22.01 15.56 -2.00
N ALA A 190 22.95 16.46 -1.73
CA ALA A 190 23.97 16.29 -0.71
C ALA A 190 23.64 17.07 0.56
N GLY A 191 23.03 16.43 1.53
CA GLY A 191 23.20 16.80 2.96
C GLY A 191 22.19 17.73 3.60
N SER A 192 21.18 18.26 2.90
CA SER A 192 20.26 19.26 3.49
C SER A 192 18.79 18.87 3.58
N VAL A 193 18.46 17.58 3.48
CA VAL A 193 17.07 17.13 3.56
C VAL A 193 16.43 17.46 4.92
N LEU A 194 17.23 17.48 5.97
CA LEU A 194 16.76 17.73 7.33
C LEU A 194 16.82 19.21 7.73
N THR A 195 17.54 20.04 7.00
CA THR A 195 17.77 21.46 7.38
C THR A 195 17.31 22.49 6.35
N ALA A 196 16.83 22.07 5.19
CA ALA A 196 16.31 23.01 4.20
C ALA A 196 14.93 23.54 4.62
N THR A 197 14.92 24.47 5.54
CA THR A 197 13.94 25.55 5.48
C THR A 197 14.03 26.13 4.07
N PRO A 198 12.92 26.19 3.32
CA PRO A 198 12.97 26.80 1.99
C PRO A 198 13.50 28.21 2.12
N LYS A 199 14.68 28.47 1.54
CA LYS A 199 15.15 29.84 1.29
C LYS A 199 14.28 30.40 0.15
N THR A 200 13.05 30.71 0.44
CA THR A 200 12.22 31.54 -0.42
C THR A 200 11.96 32.83 0.34
N GLY A 201 12.63 33.87 -0.09
CA GLY A 201 12.24 35.23 0.23
C GLY A 201 10.86 35.53 -0.37
N GLY A 202 9.83 35.08 0.32
CA GLY A 202 8.44 35.34 -0.03
C GLY A 202 7.56 34.90 1.11
N THR A 203 6.84 35.83 1.70
CA THR A 203 5.89 35.71 2.81
C THR A 203 4.59 34.98 2.47
N GLN A 204 4.53 34.20 1.41
CA GLN A 204 3.36 33.37 1.12
C GLN A 204 3.44 32.02 1.87
N LYS A 205 2.54 31.82 2.80
CA LYS A 205 2.32 30.57 3.50
C LYS A 205 1.97 29.49 2.45
N LYS A 206 2.83 28.47 2.31
CA LYS A 206 2.56 27.35 1.41
C LYS A 206 1.27 26.64 1.84
N SER A 207 0.53 26.14 0.90
CA SER A 207 -0.63 25.30 1.19
C SER A 207 -0.16 23.95 1.75
N GLU A 208 -1.01 23.29 2.54
CA GLU A 208 -0.72 21.99 3.13
C GLU A 208 -0.31 20.96 2.06
N ILE A 209 -1.00 20.96 0.93
CA ILE A 209 -0.73 20.04 -0.19
C ILE A 209 0.65 20.29 -0.82
N GLU A 210 1.12 21.54 -0.87
CA GLU A 210 2.46 21.88 -1.35
C GLU A 210 3.56 21.43 -0.40
N GLU A 211 3.34 21.56 0.91
CA GLU A 211 4.29 21.10 1.92
C GLU A 211 4.43 19.57 1.89
N ASP A 212 3.31 18.86 1.84
CA ASP A 212 3.28 17.41 1.78
C ASP A 212 3.94 16.86 0.52
N ALA A 213 3.60 17.42 -0.64
CA ALA A 213 4.21 17.03 -1.90
C ALA A 213 5.72 17.30 -1.92
N ALA A 214 6.17 18.41 -1.35
CA ALA A 214 7.59 18.74 -1.27
C ALA A 214 8.36 17.75 -0.38
N LEU A 215 7.81 17.38 0.77
CA LEU A 215 8.43 16.42 1.70
C LEU A 215 8.53 15.03 1.07
N LEU A 216 7.43 14.52 0.50
CA LEU A 216 7.39 13.21 -0.14
C LEU A 216 8.26 13.14 -1.39
N GLY A 217 8.26 14.20 -2.21
CA GLY A 217 9.10 14.25 -3.39
C GLY A 217 10.58 14.17 -3.06
N LYS A 218 11.03 14.84 -1.99
CA LYS A 218 12.40 14.73 -1.51
C LYS A 218 12.73 13.32 -1.02
N ALA A 219 11.85 12.69 -0.25
CA ALA A 219 12.04 11.34 0.24
C ALA A 219 12.16 10.33 -0.92
N MET A 220 11.29 10.44 -1.94
CA MET A 220 11.35 9.59 -3.13
C MET A 220 12.61 9.85 -3.96
N GLN A 221 13.05 11.11 -4.10
CA GLN A 221 14.27 11.45 -4.80
C GLN A 221 15.49 10.82 -4.14
N LEU A 222 15.58 10.86 -2.82
CA LEU A 222 16.68 10.26 -2.08
C LEU A 222 16.69 8.75 -2.21
N ALA A 223 15.53 8.10 -2.13
CA ALA A 223 15.41 6.66 -2.33
C ALA A 223 15.88 6.29 -3.75
N TYR A 224 15.38 6.98 -4.78
CA TYR A 224 15.78 6.74 -6.17
C TYR A 224 17.27 6.96 -6.42
N LEU A 225 17.86 8.04 -5.89
CA LEU A 225 19.30 8.28 -6.04
C LEU A 225 20.14 7.26 -5.29
N GLY A 226 19.66 6.78 -4.14
CA GLY A 226 20.28 5.68 -3.40
C GLY A 226 20.34 4.41 -4.24
N ASP A 227 19.21 4.04 -4.86
CA ASP A 227 19.11 2.85 -5.71
C ASP A 227 19.97 2.95 -6.98
N VAL A 228 19.85 4.07 -7.70
CA VAL A 228 20.50 4.22 -9.03
C VAL A 228 22.00 4.50 -8.93
N LYS A 229 22.42 5.35 -7.96
CA LYS A 229 23.82 5.75 -7.82
C LYS A 229 24.62 4.89 -6.85
N GLY A 230 23.96 3.97 -6.14
CA GLY A 230 24.62 3.15 -5.12
C GLY A 230 25.29 4.02 -4.06
N THR A 231 24.71 5.18 -3.74
CA THR A 231 25.29 6.11 -2.78
C THR A 231 25.32 5.45 -1.41
N LYS A 232 26.54 5.11 -0.97
CA LYS A 232 26.76 4.67 0.40
C LYS A 232 26.46 5.85 1.34
N ALA A 233 25.90 5.54 2.51
CA ALA A 233 25.79 6.53 3.57
C ALA A 233 27.15 7.21 3.80
N PRO A 234 27.19 8.53 4.10
CA PRO A 234 28.44 9.20 4.38
C PRO A 234 29.24 8.46 5.44
N PRO A 235 30.56 8.26 5.28
CA PRO A 235 31.34 7.45 6.20
C PRO A 235 31.50 8.05 7.60
N VAL A 236 30.91 9.20 7.87
CA VAL A 236 31.05 9.94 9.12
C VAL A 236 29.69 10.22 9.75
N PHE A 237 29.06 9.20 10.30
CA PHE A 237 28.04 9.39 11.33
C PHE A 237 28.71 9.44 12.69
N LYS A 238 28.79 10.60 13.31
CA LYS A 238 29.37 10.77 14.66
C LYS A 238 28.40 10.44 15.78
N ALA A 239 27.10 10.38 15.51
CA ALA A 239 26.07 10.03 16.46
C ALA A 239 24.85 9.45 15.76
N TRP A 240 24.21 8.48 16.38
CA TRP A 240 22.90 7.95 16.02
C TRP A 240 21.90 8.48 17.02
N VAL A 241 20.83 9.05 16.55
CA VAL A 241 19.79 9.51 17.46
C VAL A 241 18.46 9.26 16.81
N SER A 242 17.60 8.62 17.60
CA SER A 242 16.16 8.70 17.46
C SER A 242 15.55 8.20 16.14
N ASP A 243 14.54 7.39 16.29
CA ASP A 243 13.61 7.00 15.22
C ASP A 243 12.66 8.13 14.81
N ARG A 244 12.92 9.37 15.23
CA ARG A 244 12.08 10.54 15.00
C ARG A 244 12.85 11.71 14.43
N ASP A 245 12.19 12.50 13.59
CA ASP A 245 12.73 13.75 13.08
C ASP A 245 12.80 14.82 14.18
N PHE A 246 13.92 15.53 14.27
CA PHE A 246 14.11 16.56 15.31
C PHE A 246 13.24 17.80 15.11
N ALA A 247 13.01 18.19 13.87
CA ALA A 247 12.20 19.34 13.56
C ALA A 247 10.71 19.03 13.60
N LYS A 248 10.34 17.76 13.34
CA LYS A 248 8.97 17.25 13.36
C LYS A 248 8.92 15.92 14.12
N PRO A 249 8.90 15.92 15.47
CA PRO A 249 9.00 14.70 16.28
C PRO A 249 7.87 13.67 16.07
N THR A 250 6.81 14.04 15.38
CA THR A 250 5.73 13.11 14.96
C THR A 250 6.13 12.25 13.76
N MET A 251 7.19 12.61 13.02
CA MET A 251 7.65 11.87 11.86
C MET A 251 8.64 10.78 12.27
N PRO A 252 8.37 9.50 11.94
CA PRO A 252 9.34 8.44 12.12
C PRO A 252 10.48 8.58 11.08
N THR A 253 11.70 8.32 11.50
CA THR A 253 12.91 8.34 10.64
C THR A 253 13.53 6.95 10.47
N ALA A 254 13.05 5.98 11.24
CA ALA A 254 13.46 4.59 11.17
C ALA A 254 12.25 3.67 11.34
N GLU A 255 12.32 2.51 10.70
CA GLU A 255 11.33 1.46 10.75
C GLU A 255 12.03 0.11 11.00
N ALA A 256 11.51 -0.67 11.94
CA ALA A 256 12.02 -2.02 12.18
C ALA A 256 11.56 -2.97 11.06
N ARG A 257 12.50 -3.74 10.50
CA ARG A 257 12.23 -4.74 9.46
C ARG A 257 12.94 -6.05 9.77
N VAL A 258 12.38 -7.14 9.32
CA VAL A 258 13.00 -8.46 9.42
C VAL A 258 13.69 -8.80 8.09
N LEU A 259 14.94 -9.21 8.14
CA LEU A 259 15.65 -9.67 6.95
C LEU A 259 15.31 -11.14 6.71
N LEU A 260 14.62 -11.42 5.62
CA LEU A 260 14.32 -12.79 5.19
C LEU A 260 15.06 -13.10 3.90
N THR A 261 15.64 -14.29 3.82
CA THR A 261 16.21 -14.80 2.58
C THR A 261 15.10 -15.11 1.57
N LYS A 262 15.47 -15.26 0.31
CA LYS A 262 14.53 -15.65 -0.74
C LYS A 262 13.85 -16.98 -0.46
N ALA A 263 14.60 -17.94 0.09
CA ALA A 263 14.08 -19.23 0.53
C ALA A 263 13.08 -19.05 1.68
N GLN A 264 13.45 -18.31 2.74
CA GLN A 264 12.58 -18.06 3.89
C GLN A 264 11.30 -17.32 3.51
N LEU A 265 11.37 -16.34 2.60
CA LEU A 265 10.16 -15.64 2.13
C LEU A 265 9.25 -16.58 1.34
N SER A 266 9.80 -17.49 0.53
CA SER A 266 9.03 -18.51 -0.19
C SER A 266 8.35 -19.46 0.78
N ASP A 267 9.09 -19.99 1.75
CA ASP A 267 8.56 -20.92 2.75
C ASP A 267 7.48 -20.25 3.62
N LEU A 268 7.70 -19.00 4.05
CA LEU A 268 6.70 -18.22 4.77
C LEU A 268 5.42 -18.03 3.93
N SER A 269 5.58 -17.74 2.63
CA SER A 269 4.45 -17.64 1.71
C SER A 269 3.64 -18.93 1.64
N ASP A 270 4.32 -20.08 1.56
CA ASP A 270 3.67 -21.40 1.51
C ASP A 270 2.93 -21.73 2.82
N VAL A 271 3.52 -21.38 3.95
CA VAL A 271 2.89 -21.57 5.27
C VAL A 271 1.65 -20.69 5.41
N VAL A 272 1.76 -19.40 5.08
CA VAL A 272 0.63 -18.48 5.15
C VAL A 272 -0.50 -18.89 4.22
N LYS A 273 -0.17 -19.39 3.02
CA LYS A 273 -1.16 -19.94 2.08
C LYS A 273 -1.88 -21.14 2.67
N LYS A 274 -1.16 -22.08 3.26
CA LYS A 274 -1.78 -23.26 3.91
C LYS A 274 -2.69 -22.88 5.06
N ILE A 275 -2.31 -21.85 5.85
CA ILE A 275 -3.17 -21.32 6.91
C ILE A 275 -4.44 -20.69 6.32
N ALA A 276 -4.32 -19.90 5.26
CA ALA A 276 -5.45 -19.26 4.59
C ALA A 276 -6.41 -20.31 3.98
N ASP A 277 -5.86 -21.34 3.32
CA ASP A 277 -6.65 -22.44 2.73
C ASP A 277 -7.38 -23.24 3.82
N ALA A 278 -6.71 -23.53 4.93
CA ALA A 278 -7.32 -24.18 6.08
C ALA A 278 -8.41 -23.31 6.73
N ALA A 279 -8.18 -21.99 6.86
CA ALA A 279 -9.15 -21.06 7.41
C ALA A 279 -10.42 -20.96 6.54
N ASN A 280 -10.30 -21.03 5.21
CA ASN A 280 -11.46 -21.15 4.31
C ASN A 280 -12.29 -22.40 4.60
N SER A 281 -11.64 -23.54 4.88
CA SER A 281 -12.33 -24.75 5.32
C SER A 281 -12.96 -24.58 6.70
N GLY A 282 -12.34 -23.77 7.56
CA GLY A 282 -12.78 -23.44 8.92
C GLY A 282 -14.07 -22.62 8.98
N LEU A 283 -14.46 -21.93 7.91
CA LEU A 283 -15.76 -21.26 7.81
C LEU A 283 -16.92 -22.27 7.86
N ILE A 284 -16.70 -23.51 7.41
CA ILE A 284 -17.69 -24.59 7.41
C ILE A 284 -17.50 -25.49 8.64
N SER A 285 -16.25 -25.86 8.93
CA SER A 285 -15.89 -26.76 10.02
C SER A 285 -14.59 -26.30 10.73
N PRO A 286 -14.71 -25.61 11.86
CA PRO A 286 -13.55 -25.18 12.65
C PRO A 286 -12.63 -26.35 13.05
N THR A 287 -13.19 -27.51 13.38
CA THR A 287 -12.43 -28.72 13.75
C THR A 287 -11.58 -29.20 12.58
N ASP A 288 -12.09 -29.15 11.35
CA ASP A 288 -11.36 -29.59 10.16
C ASP A 288 -10.21 -28.61 9.85
N MET A 289 -10.40 -27.31 10.07
CA MET A 289 -9.33 -26.32 9.95
C MET A 289 -8.13 -26.71 10.82
N PHE A 290 -8.36 -26.93 12.12
CA PHE A 290 -7.27 -27.24 13.04
C PHE A 290 -6.67 -28.63 12.81
N ALA A 291 -7.46 -29.61 12.36
CA ALA A 291 -6.97 -30.91 11.93
C ALA A 291 -6.04 -30.80 10.72
N GLN A 292 -6.39 -29.98 9.72
CA GLN A 292 -5.56 -29.68 8.56
C GLN A 292 -4.26 -28.99 8.97
N LEU A 293 -4.32 -27.99 9.84
CA LEU A 293 -3.12 -27.27 10.30
C LEU A 293 -2.17 -28.15 11.10
N ARG A 294 -2.69 -29.04 11.94
CA ARG A 294 -1.89 -30.08 12.61
C ARG A 294 -1.22 -31.02 11.61
N SER A 295 -1.93 -31.44 10.57
CA SER A 295 -1.36 -32.25 9.50
C SER A 295 -0.25 -31.53 8.75
N VAL A 296 -0.41 -30.24 8.47
CA VAL A 296 0.65 -29.42 7.87
C VAL A 296 1.86 -29.33 8.79
N ALA A 297 1.66 -29.07 10.09
CA ALA A 297 2.75 -29.01 11.08
C ALA A 297 3.52 -30.32 11.16
N ALA A 298 2.80 -31.45 11.18
CA ALA A 298 3.42 -32.79 11.16
C ALA A 298 4.24 -33.02 9.88
N ALA A 299 3.71 -32.61 8.72
CA ALA A 299 4.43 -32.72 7.45
C ALA A 299 5.68 -31.81 7.39
N MET A 300 5.70 -30.73 8.15
CA MET A 300 6.87 -29.85 8.30
C MET A 300 7.88 -30.32 9.35
N GLY A 301 7.66 -31.50 9.95
CA GLY A 301 8.57 -32.09 10.94
C GLY A 301 8.52 -31.44 12.32
N GLN A 302 7.43 -30.77 12.65
CA GLN A 302 7.25 -30.19 13.99
C GLN A 302 7.12 -31.30 15.06
N ASP A 303 7.47 -30.96 16.30
CA ASP A 303 7.48 -31.90 17.43
C ASP A 303 6.08 -32.54 17.62
N PRO A 304 5.97 -33.89 17.52
CA PRO A 304 4.70 -34.59 17.69
C PRO A 304 4.00 -34.32 19.03
N ASN A 305 4.75 -33.94 20.07
CA ASN A 305 4.19 -33.61 21.36
C ASN A 305 3.47 -32.24 21.38
N LYS A 306 3.85 -31.35 20.46
CA LYS A 306 3.20 -30.03 20.26
C LYS A 306 1.96 -30.12 19.36
N ILE A 307 1.83 -31.19 18.59
CA ILE A 307 0.76 -31.37 17.60
C ILE A 307 -0.45 -32.14 18.18
N LYS A 308 -0.51 -32.34 19.51
CA LYS A 308 -1.59 -33.08 20.15
C LYS A 308 -2.96 -32.42 19.91
N GLU A 309 -3.98 -33.29 19.86
CA GLU A 309 -5.36 -32.92 19.69
C GLU A 309 -5.90 -32.25 20.98
N ASP A 310 -5.60 -30.97 21.16
CA ASP A 310 -6.12 -30.14 22.23
C ASP A 310 -6.77 -28.91 21.59
N LYS A 311 -8.02 -28.62 21.96
CA LYS A 311 -8.79 -27.49 21.43
C LYS A 311 -8.23 -26.13 21.84
N SER A 312 -7.43 -26.07 22.88
CA SER A 312 -6.74 -24.86 23.34
C SER A 312 -5.38 -24.65 22.66
N THR A 313 -4.95 -25.55 21.76
CA THR A 313 -3.68 -25.41 21.04
C THR A 313 -3.76 -24.24 20.08
N LYS A 314 -2.95 -23.22 20.33
CA LYS A 314 -2.83 -22.03 19.46
C LYS A 314 -2.03 -22.35 18.21
N LEU A 315 -2.24 -21.56 17.16
CA LEU A 315 -1.44 -21.66 15.94
C LEU A 315 0.07 -21.46 16.21
N ALA A 316 0.43 -20.65 17.20
CA ALA A 316 1.82 -20.54 17.67
C ALA A 316 2.38 -21.89 18.13
N ASP A 317 1.61 -22.67 18.88
CA ASP A 317 2.06 -23.91 19.49
C ASP A 317 2.27 -25.03 18.45
N LEU A 318 1.67 -24.89 17.26
CA LEU A 318 1.91 -25.78 16.14
C LEU A 318 3.29 -25.58 15.49
N GLY A 319 4.01 -24.51 15.84
CA GLY A 319 5.36 -24.22 15.35
C GLY A 319 5.44 -23.79 13.87
N LEU A 320 4.29 -23.55 13.21
CA LEU A 320 4.24 -23.23 11.78
C LEU A 320 4.94 -21.92 11.42
N LEU A 321 4.95 -20.96 12.35
CA LEU A 321 5.47 -19.60 12.15
C LEU A 321 6.63 -19.26 13.11
N GLY A 322 7.07 -20.21 13.96
CA GLY A 322 8.08 -19.96 14.99
C GLY A 322 9.39 -19.43 14.43
N GLU A 323 9.87 -19.99 13.33
CA GLU A 323 11.11 -19.56 12.68
C GLU A 323 11.10 -18.07 12.30
N TYR A 324 9.93 -17.50 12.00
CA TYR A 324 9.79 -16.13 11.51
C TYR A 324 9.40 -15.13 12.59
N LEU A 325 8.77 -15.59 13.67
CA LEU A 325 8.13 -14.72 14.65
C LEU A 325 8.75 -14.84 16.06
N ASP A 326 9.46 -15.95 16.36
CA ASP A 326 10.05 -16.14 17.66
C ASP A 326 11.21 -15.15 17.90
N GLY A 327 11.17 -14.51 19.06
CA GLY A 327 12.23 -13.58 19.47
C GLY A 327 12.16 -12.17 18.89
N ILE A 328 11.19 -11.87 18.03
CA ILE A 328 10.98 -10.50 17.53
C ILE A 328 9.92 -9.75 18.36
N PRO A 329 10.02 -8.43 18.50
CA PRO A 329 9.04 -7.62 19.25
C PRO A 329 7.76 -7.36 18.43
N TYR A 330 7.19 -8.41 17.86
CA TYR A 330 5.99 -8.37 17.03
C TYR A 330 4.96 -9.36 17.57
N LYS A 331 3.72 -8.92 17.69
CA LYS A 331 2.58 -9.76 18.08
C LYS A 331 1.74 -10.08 16.85
N SER A 332 1.87 -11.30 16.38
CA SER A 332 1.04 -11.81 15.28
C SER A 332 -0.42 -11.98 15.75
N GLN A 333 -1.36 -11.57 14.90
CA GLN A 333 -2.78 -11.86 15.10
C GLN A 333 -3.09 -13.34 14.83
N VAL A 334 -2.30 -13.97 13.97
CA VAL A 334 -2.47 -15.36 13.54
C VAL A 334 -2.08 -16.34 14.65
N THR A 335 -0.97 -16.08 15.32
CA THR A 335 -0.39 -17.00 16.29
C THR A 335 -1.24 -17.21 17.54
N GLY A 336 -2.08 -16.23 17.90
CA GLY A 336 -2.95 -16.28 19.07
C GLY A 336 -4.24 -17.07 18.90
N ILE A 337 -4.57 -17.51 17.69
CA ILE A 337 -5.85 -18.17 17.39
C ILE A 337 -5.78 -19.64 17.75
N ASP A 338 -6.76 -20.08 18.51
CA ASP A 338 -7.09 -21.48 18.78
C ASP A 338 -8.50 -21.82 18.27
N GLU A 339 -8.92 -23.07 18.38
CA GLU A 339 -10.21 -23.53 17.89
C GLU A 339 -11.39 -22.83 18.58
N GLU A 340 -11.27 -22.51 19.87
CA GLU A 340 -12.33 -21.83 20.62
C GLU A 340 -12.43 -20.36 20.21
N THR A 341 -11.31 -19.68 20.06
CA THR A 341 -11.24 -18.31 19.55
C THR A 341 -11.86 -18.23 18.15
N TRP A 342 -11.50 -19.16 17.26
CA TRP A 342 -12.05 -19.20 15.91
C TRP A 342 -13.57 -19.39 15.91
N LYS A 343 -14.09 -20.30 16.73
CA LYS A 343 -15.54 -20.52 16.88
C LYS A 343 -16.27 -19.32 17.47
N GLY A 344 -15.60 -18.55 18.31
CA GLY A 344 -16.14 -17.32 18.92
C GLY A 344 -16.21 -16.12 17.97
N MET A 345 -15.46 -16.15 16.87
CA MET A 345 -15.49 -15.11 15.85
C MET A 345 -16.79 -15.12 15.07
N SER A 346 -17.29 -13.95 14.73
CA SER A 346 -18.35 -13.81 13.72
C SER A 346 -17.82 -14.22 12.34
N VAL A 347 -18.73 -14.58 11.43
CA VAL A 347 -18.37 -14.93 10.04
C VAL A 347 -17.59 -13.77 9.39
N GLN A 348 -17.97 -12.51 9.64
CA GLN A 348 -17.29 -11.34 9.12
C GLN A 348 -15.85 -11.22 9.64
N GLU A 349 -15.61 -11.52 10.90
CA GLU A 349 -14.24 -11.52 11.48
C GLU A 349 -13.40 -12.65 10.91
N GLN A 350 -13.98 -13.84 10.72
CA GLN A 350 -13.30 -14.96 10.08
C GLN A 350 -12.93 -14.65 8.62
N GLU A 351 -13.86 -14.10 7.84
CA GLU A 351 -13.61 -13.66 6.47
C GLU A 351 -12.56 -12.56 6.41
N LYS A 352 -12.60 -11.59 7.35
CA LYS A 352 -11.59 -10.55 7.45
C LYS A 352 -10.20 -11.15 7.70
N PHE A 353 -10.08 -12.09 8.62
CA PHE A 353 -8.83 -12.79 8.90
C PHE A 353 -8.28 -13.48 7.63
N ILE A 354 -9.13 -14.15 6.87
CA ILE A 354 -8.73 -14.81 5.62
C ILE A 354 -8.26 -13.77 4.59
N ARG A 355 -8.99 -12.66 4.45
CA ARG A 355 -8.58 -11.56 3.55
C ARG A 355 -7.24 -10.96 3.96
N ASP A 356 -6.99 -10.80 5.26
CA ASP A 356 -5.70 -10.29 5.77
C ASP A 356 -4.55 -11.24 5.41
N LEU A 357 -4.72 -12.55 5.52
CA LEU A 357 -3.73 -13.54 5.07
C LEU A 357 -3.46 -13.44 3.56
N HIS A 358 -4.52 -13.33 2.75
CA HIS A 358 -4.36 -13.13 1.31
C HIS A 358 -3.65 -11.81 0.98
N SER A 359 -3.85 -10.76 1.77
CA SER A 359 -3.11 -9.51 1.65
C SER A 359 -1.61 -9.71 1.90
N LYS A 360 -1.23 -10.48 2.94
CA LYS A 360 0.18 -10.82 3.18
C LYS A 360 0.79 -11.56 2.00
N LEU A 361 0.07 -12.53 1.43
CA LEU A 361 0.54 -13.25 0.23
C LEU A 361 0.77 -12.33 -0.97
N ARG A 362 -0.06 -11.29 -1.14
CA ARG A 362 0.18 -10.27 -2.17
C ARG A 362 1.44 -9.47 -1.88
N HIS A 363 1.68 -9.08 -0.62
CA HIS A 363 2.92 -8.40 -0.23
C HIS A 363 4.16 -9.25 -0.54
N TYR A 364 4.14 -10.55 -0.24
CA TYR A 364 5.28 -11.45 -0.54
C TYR A 364 5.55 -11.56 -2.03
N ARG A 365 4.51 -11.54 -2.87
CA ARG A 365 4.68 -11.47 -4.32
C ARG A 365 5.33 -10.15 -4.74
N ILE A 366 4.88 -9.01 -4.19
CA ILE A 366 5.48 -7.68 -4.46
C ILE A 366 6.97 -7.68 -4.08
N PHE A 367 7.33 -8.26 -2.93
CA PHE A 367 8.72 -8.35 -2.49
C PHE A 367 9.56 -9.23 -3.42
N ASN A 368 9.01 -10.34 -3.89
CA ASN A 368 9.68 -11.21 -4.86
C ASN A 368 9.93 -10.54 -6.21
N GLU A 369 9.01 -9.70 -6.67
CA GLU A 369 9.10 -8.95 -7.93
C GLU A 369 10.05 -7.76 -7.84
N ASP A 370 10.34 -7.27 -6.64
CA ASP A 370 11.26 -6.14 -6.41
C ASP A 370 12.71 -6.58 -6.53
N GLN A 371 13.35 -6.19 -7.63
CA GLN A 371 14.74 -6.56 -7.89
C GLN A 371 15.75 -5.65 -7.19
N SER A 372 15.36 -4.50 -6.69
CA SER A 372 16.25 -3.46 -6.19
C SER A 372 16.64 -3.63 -4.71
N ARG A 373 15.79 -4.27 -3.91
CA ARG A 373 15.96 -4.38 -2.46
C ARG A 373 16.48 -5.74 -1.97
N TRP A 374 16.72 -6.67 -2.87
CA TRP A 374 17.41 -7.93 -2.56
C TRP A 374 18.90 -7.70 -2.50
N ILE A 375 19.51 -7.90 -1.35
CA ILE A 375 20.95 -7.66 -1.12
C ILE A 375 21.65 -8.91 -0.60
N PRO A 376 22.86 -9.22 -1.07
CA PRO A 376 23.69 -10.26 -0.49
C PRO A 376 24.23 -9.79 0.87
N LEU A 377 24.19 -10.66 1.88
CA LEU A 377 24.81 -10.37 3.19
C LEU A 377 26.34 -10.54 3.18
N SER A 378 26.88 -11.27 2.22
CA SER A 378 28.32 -11.44 2.04
C SER A 378 28.67 -11.47 0.56
N GLU A 379 29.92 -11.12 0.25
CA GLU A 379 30.45 -11.20 -1.11
C GLU A 379 30.48 -12.66 -1.59
N GLY A 380 29.89 -12.94 -2.76
CA GLY A 380 29.81 -14.29 -3.32
C GLY A 380 28.71 -15.17 -2.73
N ALA A 381 27.78 -14.64 -1.94
CA ALA A 381 26.63 -15.39 -1.43
C ALA A 381 25.76 -15.94 -2.59
N ASP A 382 25.15 -17.13 -2.35
CA ASP A 382 24.17 -17.68 -3.28
C ASP A 382 23.00 -16.67 -3.44
N PRO A 383 22.51 -16.40 -4.64
CA PRO A 383 21.34 -15.50 -4.84
C PRO A 383 20.10 -15.89 -4.05
N ARG A 384 19.98 -17.17 -3.63
CA ARG A 384 18.88 -17.64 -2.75
C ARG A 384 19.02 -17.16 -1.32
N ASP A 385 20.25 -16.84 -0.89
CA ASP A 385 20.56 -16.31 0.43
C ASP A 385 20.54 -14.79 0.49
N ASN A 386 20.26 -14.12 -0.63
CA ASN A 386 19.98 -12.69 -0.62
C ASN A 386 18.81 -12.41 0.30
N VAL A 387 18.90 -11.33 1.06
CA VAL A 387 17.87 -10.95 2.03
C VAL A 387 17.06 -9.75 1.54
N TYR A 388 15.80 -9.75 1.93
CA TYR A 388 14.86 -8.65 1.72
C TYR A 388 14.41 -8.08 3.07
N PRO A 389 14.37 -6.75 3.24
CA PRO A 389 13.92 -6.12 4.48
C PRO A 389 12.38 -6.10 4.54
N VAL A 390 11.80 -7.16 5.08
CA VAL A 390 10.35 -7.32 5.22
C VAL A 390 9.83 -6.44 6.36
N PRO A 391 8.86 -5.53 6.11
CA PRO A 391 8.22 -4.76 7.16
C PRO A 391 7.47 -5.64 8.16
N LEU A 392 7.42 -5.23 9.44
CA LEU A 392 6.74 -6.01 10.48
C LEU A 392 5.24 -6.20 10.20
N ASP A 393 4.59 -5.21 9.60
CA ASP A 393 3.18 -5.26 9.24
C ASP A 393 2.86 -6.25 8.09
N ALA A 394 3.88 -6.67 7.34
CA ALA A 394 3.76 -7.72 6.34
C ALA A 394 3.91 -9.13 6.90
N LEU A 395 4.37 -9.28 8.14
CA LEU A 395 4.39 -10.58 8.82
C LEU A 395 2.96 -11.04 9.17
N PRO A 396 2.69 -12.35 9.17
CA PRO A 396 1.37 -12.89 9.43
C PRO A 396 0.87 -12.70 10.86
#